data_7a2e60b21fed1a71a204aa6c4fe9aabd
#
_entry.id   7a2e60b21fed1a71a204aa6c4fe9aabd
#
_cell.length_a   1.000
_cell.length_b   1.000
_cell.length_c   1.000
_cell.angle_alpha   90.00
_cell.angle_beta   90.00
_cell.angle_gamma   90.00
#
_symmetry.space_group_name_H-M   'P 1'
#
loop_
_entity.id
_entity.type
_entity.pdbx_description
1 polymer ?
#
loop_
_entity_poly.entity_id
_entity_poly.type
_entity_poly.pdbx_seq_one_letter_code
_entity_poly.pdbx_strand_id
1 'polypeptide(L)'
;MKRAAIIKAFLKARRWRMISGLCCLGFAIAITVIGSLPRLPMIGLVGVCFLCLLGFWCADLMAFRRRYQWLVTISDSDNHCDWAKLEGPKAEDDIEEMYRSLLQQKENDKKALTQDARQQRKEQADCYVQWISQMKSPISAMRLLLQSVPSQQREDIYAELFRMEHCVDMALFYQRLFSDSHDMVMKKYSLQTIVKSTVRKFARLFEQKGIQLQMGPLEGTVVTDEKWLGFAISQVLANALAYTPEGGRVVLAKEEPCTLLIADSGVGIEPEELPKVFEKGYVGSKNPREKASAGLGLYVTQRALALMGHNIEIQSRPGRGTLVKLVLENAGQASPKSE
;
A
#
# COMPACT_ATOMS: atom_id res chain seq x y z
N MET A 1 -37.42 -4.41 -8.22
CA MET A 1 -37.65 -3.33 -7.23
C MET A 1 -37.34 -1.91 -7.73
N LYS A 2 -36.38 -1.70 -8.67
CA LYS A 2 -35.95 -0.34 -9.10
C LYS A 2 -37.02 0.49 -9.86
N ARG A 3 -37.95 -0.12 -10.64
CA ARG A 3 -38.98 0.63 -11.44
C ARG A 3 -40.02 1.34 -10.59
N ALA A 4 -40.53 0.70 -9.55
CA ALA A 4 -41.55 1.31 -8.65
C ALA A 4 -40.98 2.50 -7.85
N ALA A 5 -39.69 2.44 -7.45
CA ALA A 5 -39.02 3.52 -6.76
C ALA A 5 -38.89 4.80 -7.66
N ILE A 6 -38.56 4.61 -8.94
CA ILE A 6 -38.45 5.72 -9.91
C ILE A 6 -39.80 6.43 -10.12
N ILE A 7 -40.87 5.64 -10.29
CA ILE A 7 -42.23 6.19 -10.45
C ILE A 7 -42.65 6.95 -9.19
N LYS A 8 -42.40 6.43 -8.02
CA LYS A 8 -42.73 7.10 -6.74
C LYS A 8 -41.95 8.41 -6.57
N ALA A 9 -40.67 8.42 -6.92
CA ALA A 9 -39.83 9.62 -6.89
C ALA A 9 -40.32 10.68 -7.89
N PHE A 10 -40.66 10.27 -9.11
CA PHE A 10 -41.22 11.15 -10.14
C PHE A 10 -42.54 11.79 -9.68
N LEU A 11 -43.50 11.01 -9.19
CA LEU A 11 -44.78 11.52 -8.68
C LEU A 11 -44.57 12.51 -7.53
N LYS A 12 -43.65 12.27 -6.64
CA LYS A 12 -43.32 13.17 -5.52
C LYS A 12 -42.72 14.50 -6.02
N ALA A 13 -41.74 14.43 -6.95
CA ALA A 13 -41.00 15.58 -7.45
C ALA A 13 -41.88 16.51 -8.33
N ARG A 14 -42.79 15.93 -9.12
CA ARG A 14 -43.56 16.64 -10.13
C ARG A 14 -45.05 16.78 -9.79
N ARG A 15 -45.46 16.57 -8.53
CA ARG A 15 -46.87 16.57 -8.08
C ARG A 15 -47.63 17.80 -8.49
N TRP A 16 -47.04 18.99 -8.38
CA TRP A 16 -47.70 20.25 -8.74
C TRP A 16 -47.93 20.40 -10.24
N ARG A 17 -47.01 19.95 -11.09
CA ARG A 17 -47.18 19.94 -12.55
C ARG A 17 -48.30 18.97 -12.99
N MET A 18 -48.42 17.83 -12.29
CA MET A 18 -49.51 16.88 -12.56
C MET A 18 -50.84 17.41 -12.12
N ILE A 19 -50.92 18.06 -10.95
CA ILE A 19 -52.15 18.69 -10.46
C ILE A 19 -52.57 19.81 -11.41
N SER A 20 -51.69 20.68 -11.86
CA SER A 20 -52.03 21.76 -12.81
C SER A 20 -52.52 21.20 -14.14
N GLY A 21 -51.92 20.14 -14.68
CA GLY A 21 -52.41 19.48 -15.90
C GLY A 21 -53.80 18.88 -15.74
N LEU A 22 -54.09 18.25 -14.61
CA LEU A 22 -55.43 17.72 -14.29
C LEU A 22 -56.45 18.83 -14.11
N CYS A 23 -56.10 19.95 -13.48
CA CYS A 23 -56.97 21.13 -13.35
C CYS A 23 -57.30 21.74 -14.72
N CYS A 24 -56.31 21.89 -15.61
CA CYS A 24 -56.56 22.37 -16.98
C CYS A 24 -57.49 21.45 -17.75
N LEU A 25 -57.32 20.12 -17.63
CA LEU A 25 -58.24 19.16 -18.27
C LEU A 25 -59.62 19.22 -17.66
N GLY A 26 -59.75 19.33 -16.34
CA GLY A 26 -61.04 19.52 -15.65
C GLY A 26 -61.73 20.80 -16.07
N PHE A 27 -61.02 21.92 -16.24
CA PHE A 27 -61.57 23.20 -16.75
C PHE A 27 -62.02 23.06 -18.19
N ALA A 28 -61.24 22.39 -19.06
CA ALA A 28 -61.68 22.15 -20.45
C ALA A 28 -62.98 21.31 -20.52
N ILE A 29 -63.12 20.29 -19.68
CA ILE A 29 -64.32 19.47 -19.55
C ILE A 29 -65.48 20.32 -19.04
N ALA A 30 -65.30 21.15 -18.03
CA ALA A 30 -66.33 22.01 -17.49
C ALA A 30 -66.92 23.02 -18.56
N ILE A 31 -66.00 23.59 -19.36
CA ILE A 31 -66.42 24.46 -20.49
C ILE A 31 -67.28 23.69 -21.51
N THR A 32 -66.95 22.42 -21.78
CA THR A 32 -67.71 21.59 -22.72
C THR A 32 -69.10 21.22 -22.21
N VAL A 33 -69.29 21.11 -20.90
CA VAL A 33 -70.51 20.71 -20.24
C VAL A 33 -71.47 21.93 -20.10
N ILE A 34 -70.94 23.12 -19.76
CA ILE A 34 -71.74 24.34 -19.47
C ILE A 34 -72.01 25.10 -20.76
N GLY A 35 -71.14 25.01 -21.77
CA GLY A 35 -71.31 25.72 -23.04
C GLY A 35 -72.41 25.12 -23.96
N SER A 36 -73.22 25.93 -24.57
CA SER A 36 -74.27 25.53 -25.54
C SER A 36 -73.68 25.20 -26.94
N LEU A 37 -72.46 24.86 -27.07
CA LEU A 37 -71.75 24.58 -28.33
C LEU A 37 -72.00 23.13 -28.84
N PRO A 38 -71.83 22.84 -30.16
CA PRO A 38 -72.08 21.53 -30.71
C PRO A 38 -71.09 20.50 -30.09
N ARG A 39 -71.63 19.39 -29.52
CA ARG A 39 -70.95 18.43 -28.70
C ARG A 39 -69.83 17.66 -29.43
N LEU A 40 -69.97 17.36 -30.73
CA LEU A 40 -69.06 16.57 -31.49
C LEU A 40 -67.60 17.18 -31.64
N PRO A 41 -67.45 18.43 -32.11
CA PRO A 41 -66.14 19.05 -32.24
C PRO A 41 -65.46 19.32 -30.90
N MET A 42 -66.22 19.54 -29.82
CA MET A 42 -65.69 19.78 -28.49
C MET A 42 -65.11 18.50 -27.85
N ILE A 43 -65.73 17.34 -28.06
CA ILE A 43 -65.18 16.06 -27.60
C ILE A 43 -63.85 15.78 -28.29
N GLY A 44 -63.75 16.11 -29.60
CA GLY A 44 -62.53 16.00 -30.36
C GLY A 44 -61.37 16.87 -29.76
N LEU A 45 -61.71 18.15 -29.43
CA LEU A 45 -60.73 19.07 -28.84
C LEU A 45 -60.25 18.63 -27.47
N VAL A 46 -61.09 18.13 -26.57
CA VAL A 46 -60.71 17.58 -25.25
C VAL A 46 -59.89 16.35 -25.44
N GLY A 47 -60.17 15.47 -26.40
CA GLY A 47 -59.38 14.31 -26.74
C GLY A 47 -57.95 14.67 -27.18
N VAL A 48 -57.82 15.66 -28.05
CA VAL A 48 -56.50 16.16 -28.49
C VAL A 48 -55.73 16.76 -27.32
N CYS A 49 -56.35 17.60 -26.47
CA CYS A 49 -55.70 18.12 -25.27
C CYS A 49 -55.22 17.02 -24.32
N PHE A 50 -56.01 15.98 -24.12
CA PHE A 50 -55.63 14.84 -23.29
C PHE A 50 -54.44 14.08 -23.86
N LEU A 51 -54.42 13.82 -25.16
CA LEU A 51 -53.30 13.18 -25.84
C LEU A 51 -52.00 14.00 -25.75
N CYS A 52 -52.12 15.33 -25.93
CA CYS A 52 -50.96 16.23 -25.77
C CYS A 52 -50.41 16.21 -24.34
N LEU A 53 -51.27 16.26 -23.31
CA LEU A 53 -50.85 16.15 -21.91
C LEU A 53 -50.22 14.81 -21.61
N LEU A 54 -50.75 13.71 -22.15
CA LEU A 54 -50.22 12.37 -21.97
C LEU A 54 -48.87 12.23 -22.63
N GLY A 55 -48.67 12.77 -23.84
CA GLY A 55 -47.38 12.84 -24.53
C GLY A 55 -46.33 13.64 -23.74
N PHE A 56 -46.72 14.80 -23.21
CA PHE A 56 -45.88 15.65 -22.38
C PHE A 56 -45.43 14.91 -21.10
N TRP A 57 -46.37 14.23 -20.41
CA TRP A 57 -46.00 13.46 -19.20
C TRP A 57 -45.12 12.26 -19.50
N CYS A 58 -45.34 11.59 -20.63
CA CYS A 58 -44.45 10.51 -21.06
C CYS A 58 -43.03 11.01 -21.35
N ALA A 59 -42.89 12.15 -22.02
CA ALA A 59 -41.59 12.76 -22.31
C ALA A 59 -40.89 13.21 -21.02
N ASP A 60 -41.59 13.85 -20.09
CA ASP A 60 -41.05 14.28 -18.78
C ASP A 60 -40.63 13.07 -17.92
N LEU A 61 -41.42 11.98 -17.93
CA LEU A 61 -41.05 10.73 -17.25
C LEU A 61 -39.81 10.09 -17.85
N MET A 62 -39.66 10.07 -19.17
CA MET A 62 -38.48 9.54 -19.85
C MET A 62 -37.22 10.37 -19.53
N ALA A 63 -37.32 11.69 -19.52
CA ALA A 63 -36.25 12.60 -19.15
C ALA A 63 -35.83 12.38 -17.69
N PHE A 64 -36.79 12.32 -16.77
CA PHE A 64 -36.56 12.05 -15.35
C PHE A 64 -35.87 10.68 -15.13
N ARG A 65 -36.35 9.64 -15.83
CA ARG A 65 -35.78 8.29 -15.75
C ARG A 65 -34.33 8.26 -16.20
N ARG A 66 -33.95 8.93 -17.30
CA ARG A 66 -32.56 9.03 -17.78
C ARG A 66 -31.67 9.68 -16.74
N ARG A 67 -32.09 10.76 -16.09
CA ARG A 67 -31.34 11.45 -15.04
C ARG A 67 -31.19 10.61 -13.78
N TYR A 68 -32.30 10.02 -13.34
CA TYR A 68 -32.25 9.14 -12.15
C TYR A 68 -31.30 7.95 -12.34
N GLN A 69 -31.34 7.33 -13.52
CA GLN A 69 -30.43 6.24 -13.86
C GLN A 69 -28.98 6.70 -13.87
N TRP A 70 -28.71 7.87 -14.43
CA TRP A 70 -27.37 8.45 -14.42
C TRP A 70 -26.86 8.71 -13.00
N LEU A 71 -27.66 9.29 -12.13
CA LEU A 71 -27.31 9.50 -10.71
C LEU A 71 -27.06 8.19 -9.95
N VAL A 72 -27.87 7.16 -10.21
CA VAL A 72 -27.68 5.84 -9.58
C VAL A 72 -26.40 5.18 -10.07
N THR A 73 -26.09 5.28 -11.37
CA THR A 73 -24.81 4.74 -11.92
C THR A 73 -23.60 5.40 -11.27
N ILE A 74 -23.69 6.69 -11.03
CA ILE A 74 -22.66 7.45 -10.32
C ILE A 74 -22.55 7.02 -8.86
N SER A 75 -23.68 6.85 -8.17
CA SER A 75 -23.70 6.43 -6.76
C SER A 75 -23.19 5.00 -6.54
N ASP A 76 -23.37 4.12 -7.53
CA ASP A 76 -22.95 2.72 -7.49
C ASP A 76 -21.49 2.52 -7.99
N SER A 77 -20.90 3.52 -8.66
CA SER A 77 -19.49 3.47 -9.07
C SER A 77 -18.61 3.81 -7.88
N ASP A 78 -17.79 2.83 -7.47
CA ASP A 78 -16.78 2.98 -6.43
C ASP A 78 -15.93 4.24 -6.64
N ASN A 79 -15.44 4.80 -5.55
CA ASN A 79 -14.72 6.06 -5.28
C ASN A 79 -13.66 6.56 -6.30
N HIS A 80 -13.55 5.97 -7.50
CA HIS A 80 -12.54 6.31 -8.52
C HIS A 80 -13.10 6.79 -9.86
N CYS A 81 -14.42 7.10 -9.94
CA CYS A 81 -14.98 7.62 -11.18
C CYS A 81 -14.62 9.09 -11.37
N ASP A 82 -13.92 9.38 -12.47
CA ASP A 82 -13.54 10.72 -12.89
C ASP A 82 -14.82 11.45 -13.37
N TRP A 83 -15.46 12.18 -12.48
CA TRP A 83 -16.74 12.90 -12.70
C TRP A 83 -16.67 13.86 -13.89
N ALA A 84 -15.47 14.37 -14.19
CA ALA A 84 -15.25 15.30 -15.30
C ALA A 84 -15.43 14.65 -16.69
N LYS A 85 -15.39 13.31 -16.78
CA LYS A 85 -15.52 12.57 -18.05
C LYS A 85 -16.92 12.04 -18.30
N LEU A 86 -17.81 12.09 -17.33
CA LEU A 86 -19.21 11.69 -17.51
C LEU A 86 -20.03 12.88 -18.01
N GLU A 87 -20.22 12.97 -19.33
CA GLU A 87 -21.20 13.85 -19.93
C GLU A 87 -22.61 13.47 -19.42
N GLY A 88 -23.13 14.22 -18.48
CA GLY A 88 -24.47 14.03 -17.94
C GLY A 88 -25.53 14.74 -18.83
N PRO A 89 -26.84 14.39 -18.68
CA PRO A 89 -27.91 15.12 -19.34
C PRO A 89 -27.83 16.60 -18.96
N LYS A 90 -28.18 17.50 -19.90
CA LYS A 90 -28.16 18.96 -19.68
C LYS A 90 -28.98 19.33 -18.42
N ALA A 91 -28.44 20.27 -17.63
CA ALA A 91 -29.17 20.82 -16.49
C ALA A 91 -30.50 21.43 -16.94
N GLU A 92 -31.57 21.24 -16.20
CA GLU A 92 -32.89 21.82 -16.50
C GLU A 92 -33.09 23.17 -15.83
N ASP A 93 -32.46 23.36 -14.67
CA ASP A 93 -32.61 24.54 -13.84
C ASP A 93 -31.23 25.08 -13.41
N ASP A 94 -31.12 26.40 -13.23
CA ASP A 94 -29.92 27.08 -12.73
C ASP A 94 -29.43 26.49 -11.39
N ILE A 95 -30.35 25.96 -10.57
CA ILE A 95 -30.06 25.29 -9.31
C ILE A 95 -29.28 23.99 -9.54
N GLU A 96 -29.65 23.22 -10.55
CA GLU A 96 -28.94 21.96 -10.88
C GLU A 96 -27.52 22.24 -11.41
N GLU A 97 -27.36 23.29 -12.19
CA GLU A 97 -26.05 23.74 -12.68
C GLU A 97 -25.18 24.22 -11.53
N MET A 98 -25.75 25.01 -10.61
CA MET A 98 -25.06 25.44 -9.40
C MET A 98 -24.65 24.26 -8.50
N TYR A 99 -25.49 23.25 -8.32
CA TYR A 99 -25.16 22.03 -7.59
C TYR A 99 -24.01 21.27 -8.24
N ARG A 100 -24.02 21.14 -9.56
CA ARG A 100 -22.93 20.48 -10.31
C ARG A 100 -21.61 21.23 -10.15
N SER A 101 -21.63 22.55 -10.26
CA SER A 101 -20.44 23.39 -10.07
C SER A 101 -19.88 23.25 -8.65
N LEU A 102 -20.74 23.24 -7.62
CA LEU A 102 -20.34 23.04 -6.23
C LEU A 102 -19.74 21.63 -5.98
N LEU A 103 -20.34 20.59 -6.56
CA LEU A 103 -19.81 19.23 -6.46
C LEU A 103 -18.43 19.12 -7.13
N GLN A 104 -18.29 19.71 -8.31
CA GLN A 104 -17.02 19.75 -9.04
C GLN A 104 -15.96 20.54 -8.29
N GLN A 105 -16.31 21.66 -7.70
CA GLN A 105 -15.40 22.43 -6.84
C GLN A 105 -14.96 21.62 -5.63
N LYS A 106 -15.89 20.95 -4.94
CA LYS A 106 -15.56 20.09 -3.78
C LYS A 106 -14.67 18.92 -4.15
N GLU A 107 -14.86 18.32 -5.31
CA GLU A 107 -14.02 17.25 -5.81
C GLU A 107 -12.59 17.75 -6.13
N ASN A 108 -12.50 18.93 -6.75
CA ASN A 108 -11.20 19.57 -7.01
C ASN A 108 -10.48 19.94 -5.71
N ASP A 109 -11.20 20.50 -4.72
CA ASP A 109 -10.66 20.81 -3.39
C ASP A 109 -10.12 19.54 -2.70
N LYS A 110 -10.89 18.43 -2.77
CA LYS A 110 -10.48 17.15 -2.23
C LYS A 110 -9.23 16.61 -2.92
N LYS A 111 -9.16 16.68 -4.25
CA LYS A 111 -7.98 16.28 -5.03
C LYS A 111 -6.77 17.14 -4.66
N ALA A 112 -6.91 18.44 -4.57
CA ALA A 112 -5.85 19.35 -4.15
C ALA A 112 -5.35 19.02 -2.73
N LEU A 113 -6.24 18.87 -1.76
CA LEU A 113 -5.89 18.51 -0.37
C LEU A 113 -5.15 17.15 -0.29
N THR A 114 -5.61 16.15 -1.06
CA THR A 114 -4.94 14.84 -1.08
C THR A 114 -3.57 14.91 -1.74
N GLN A 115 -3.43 15.73 -2.76
CA GLN A 115 -2.16 15.95 -3.44
C GLN A 115 -1.16 16.70 -2.54
N ASP A 116 -1.61 17.75 -1.86
CA ASP A 116 -0.81 18.50 -0.90
C ASP A 116 -0.34 17.61 0.26
N ALA A 117 -1.25 16.79 0.81
CA ALA A 117 -0.89 15.84 1.86
C ALA A 117 0.14 14.79 1.40
N ARG A 118 0.05 14.32 0.16
CA ARG A 118 1.04 13.41 -0.43
C ARG A 118 2.38 14.11 -0.62
N GLN A 119 2.36 15.34 -1.13
CA GLN A 119 3.55 16.14 -1.35
C GLN A 119 4.28 16.42 -0.02
N GLN A 120 3.55 16.86 1.02
CA GLN A 120 4.12 17.09 2.34
C GLN A 120 4.74 15.82 2.94
N ARG A 121 4.07 14.67 2.80
CA ARG A 121 4.63 13.39 3.25
C ARG A 121 5.92 13.03 2.51
N LYS A 122 5.98 13.29 1.21
CA LYS A 122 7.18 13.06 0.41
C LYS A 122 8.32 13.97 0.85
N GLU A 123 8.08 15.26 1.03
CA GLU A 123 9.08 16.23 1.50
C GLU A 123 9.62 15.88 2.88
N GLN A 124 8.74 15.48 3.81
CA GLN A 124 9.17 14.98 5.11
C GLN A 124 10.04 13.72 4.99
N ALA A 125 9.65 12.79 4.14
CA ALA A 125 10.41 11.58 3.89
C ALA A 125 11.80 11.89 3.33
N ASP A 126 11.90 12.77 2.35
CA ASP A 126 13.17 13.19 1.74
C ASP A 126 14.07 13.90 2.75
N CYS A 127 13.50 14.73 3.63
CA CYS A 127 14.23 15.39 4.71
C CYS A 127 14.80 14.38 5.72
N TYR A 128 14.02 13.35 6.10
CA TYR A 128 14.52 12.27 6.97
C TYR A 128 15.66 11.48 6.33
N VAL A 129 15.55 11.14 5.03
CA VAL A 129 16.64 10.47 4.29
C VAL A 129 17.91 11.31 4.33
N GLN A 130 17.81 12.61 4.12
CA GLN A 130 18.95 13.51 4.14
C GLN A 130 19.61 13.56 5.52
N TRP A 131 18.83 13.71 6.59
CA TRP A 131 19.37 13.74 7.96
C TRP A 131 20.03 12.42 8.35
N ILE A 132 19.38 11.29 8.06
CA ILE A 132 19.94 9.96 8.34
C ILE A 132 21.24 9.75 7.53
N SER A 133 21.28 10.20 6.29
CA SER A 133 22.50 10.10 5.46
C SER A 133 23.64 10.96 6.01
N GLN A 134 23.34 12.10 6.61
CA GLN A 134 24.35 12.94 7.26
C GLN A 134 24.95 12.29 8.51
N MET A 135 24.24 11.35 9.17
CA MET A 135 24.79 10.61 10.32
C MET A 135 25.93 9.65 9.92
N LYS A 136 26.02 9.24 8.65
CA LYS A 136 27.12 8.39 8.18
C LYS A 136 28.49 9.08 8.26
N SER A 137 28.54 10.39 8.08
CA SER A 137 29.78 11.15 8.14
C SER A 137 30.43 11.15 9.53
N PRO A 138 29.75 11.56 10.64
CA PRO A 138 30.31 11.52 11.98
C PRO A 138 30.62 10.08 12.44
N ILE A 139 29.82 9.07 12.02
CA ILE A 139 30.10 7.66 12.30
C ILE A 139 31.42 7.25 11.65
N SER A 140 31.65 7.62 10.39
CA SER A 140 32.88 7.34 9.69
C SER A 140 34.10 8.05 10.33
N ALA A 141 33.92 9.29 10.81
CA ALA A 141 34.94 10.01 11.55
C ALA A 141 35.29 9.31 12.88
N MET A 142 34.29 8.86 13.65
CA MET A 142 34.51 8.08 14.87
C MET A 142 35.26 6.78 14.58
N ARG A 143 34.99 6.08 13.46
CA ARG A 143 35.69 4.90 13.02
C ARG A 143 37.20 5.16 12.78
N LEU A 144 37.55 6.32 12.21
CA LEU A 144 38.93 6.73 12.03
C LEU A 144 39.62 7.04 13.36
N LEU A 145 38.93 7.76 14.27
CA LEU A 145 39.46 8.08 15.59
C LEU A 145 39.74 6.80 16.42
N LEU A 146 38.95 5.75 16.24
CA LEU A 146 39.16 4.46 16.90
C LEU A 146 40.51 3.81 16.58
N GLN A 147 41.15 4.18 15.48
CA GLN A 147 42.49 3.64 15.14
C GLN A 147 43.55 4.08 16.14
N SER A 148 43.35 5.19 16.85
CA SER A 148 44.25 5.74 17.87
C SER A 148 43.92 5.27 19.30
N VAL A 149 42.86 4.50 19.53
CA VAL A 149 42.42 4.04 20.84
C VAL A 149 43.16 2.73 21.22
N PRO A 150 43.57 2.53 22.50
CA PRO A 150 44.14 1.28 22.97
C PRO A 150 43.25 0.06 22.69
N SER A 151 43.85 -1.10 22.45
CA SER A 151 43.16 -2.29 21.89
C SER A 151 41.96 -2.76 22.73
N GLN A 152 42.04 -2.68 24.04
CA GLN A 152 41.03 -3.23 24.96
C GLN A 152 39.69 -2.45 24.94
N GLN A 153 39.75 -1.14 24.76
CA GLN A 153 38.53 -0.30 24.67
C GLN A 153 38.02 -0.19 23.23
N ARG A 154 38.86 -0.47 22.26
CA ARG A 154 38.57 -0.36 20.83
C ARG A 154 37.44 -1.29 20.37
N GLU A 155 37.40 -2.51 20.88
CA GLU A 155 36.44 -3.54 20.45
C GLU A 155 35.02 -3.20 20.88
N ASP A 156 34.84 -2.71 22.12
CA ASP A 156 33.53 -2.32 22.61
C ASP A 156 32.96 -1.10 21.85
N ILE A 157 33.84 -0.09 21.64
CA ILE A 157 33.44 1.10 20.87
C ILE A 157 33.13 0.73 19.41
N TYR A 158 33.89 -0.21 18.83
CA TYR A 158 33.64 -0.70 17.48
C TYR A 158 32.28 -1.39 17.37
N ALA A 159 31.92 -2.20 18.36
CA ALA A 159 30.64 -2.88 18.40
C ALA A 159 29.45 -1.87 18.46
N GLU A 160 29.57 -0.82 19.29
CA GLU A 160 28.56 0.23 19.38
C GLU A 160 28.46 1.05 18.08
N LEU A 161 29.62 1.37 17.48
CA LEU A 161 29.65 2.09 16.21
C LEU A 161 29.00 1.27 15.09
N PHE A 162 29.23 -0.04 15.04
CA PHE A 162 28.59 -0.94 14.10
C PHE A 162 27.07 -0.98 14.30
N ARG A 163 26.59 -0.99 15.56
CA ARG A 163 25.15 -0.92 15.87
C ARG A 163 24.54 0.39 15.34
N MET A 164 25.24 1.51 15.53
CA MET A 164 24.78 2.81 15.01
C MET A 164 24.69 2.80 13.48
N GLU A 165 25.71 2.31 12.78
CA GLU A 165 25.70 2.14 11.32
C GLU A 165 24.53 1.26 10.87
N HIS A 166 24.30 0.15 11.56
CA HIS A 166 23.21 -0.76 11.25
C HIS A 166 21.82 -0.11 11.44
N CYS A 167 21.64 0.68 12.50
CA CYS A 167 20.42 1.46 12.71
C CYS A 167 20.18 2.50 11.60
N VAL A 168 21.24 3.19 11.17
CA VAL A 168 21.18 4.17 10.07
C VAL A 168 20.79 3.49 8.75
N ASP A 169 21.45 2.36 8.44
CA ASP A 169 21.13 1.58 7.24
C ASP A 169 19.68 1.06 7.28
N MET A 170 19.22 0.55 8.43
CA MET A 170 17.83 0.14 8.63
C MET A 170 16.84 1.28 8.33
N ALA A 171 17.09 2.46 8.87
CA ALA A 171 16.20 3.62 8.68
C ALA A 171 16.17 4.06 7.20
N LEU A 172 17.29 4.04 6.50
CA LEU A 172 17.36 4.33 5.07
C LEU A 172 16.61 3.29 4.23
N PHE A 173 16.78 1.99 4.54
CA PHE A 173 16.06 0.93 3.84
C PHE A 173 14.57 0.95 4.14
N TYR A 174 14.18 1.21 5.38
CA TYR A 174 12.78 1.40 5.74
C TYR A 174 12.13 2.52 4.91
N GLN A 175 12.80 3.66 4.81
CA GLN A 175 12.31 4.79 4.03
C GLN A 175 12.16 4.45 2.53
N ARG A 176 13.18 3.79 1.94
CA ARG A 176 13.12 3.35 0.53
C ARG A 176 12.02 2.33 0.27
N LEU A 177 11.75 1.45 1.25
CA LEU A 177 10.70 0.43 1.15
C LEU A 177 9.30 1.03 1.00
N PHE A 178 9.06 2.21 1.58
CA PHE A 178 7.77 2.90 1.57
C PHE A 178 7.73 4.14 0.68
N SER A 179 8.78 4.39 -0.12
CA SER A 179 8.76 5.42 -1.16
C SER A 179 8.00 4.93 -2.39
N ASP A 180 7.36 5.85 -3.11
CA ASP A 180 6.58 5.54 -4.33
C ASP A 180 7.47 5.06 -5.50
N SER A 181 8.78 5.32 -5.46
CA SER A 181 9.76 4.87 -6.45
C SER A 181 10.74 3.89 -5.80
N HIS A 182 10.60 2.62 -6.11
CA HIS A 182 11.57 1.61 -5.73
C HIS A 182 12.67 1.55 -6.79
N ASP A 183 13.82 2.19 -6.52
CA ASP A 183 15.01 2.12 -7.38
C ASP A 183 15.69 0.73 -7.28
N MET A 184 14.93 -0.33 -7.56
CA MET A 184 15.44 -1.69 -7.59
C MET A 184 15.99 -2.03 -8.97
N VAL A 185 17.21 -2.53 -9.01
CA VAL A 185 17.88 -2.97 -10.24
C VAL A 185 18.05 -4.49 -10.21
N MET A 186 17.05 -5.21 -10.72
CA MET A 186 17.08 -6.68 -10.78
C MET A 186 18.05 -7.16 -11.84
N LYS A 187 19.14 -7.83 -11.42
CA LYS A 187 20.18 -8.41 -12.30
C LYS A 187 20.57 -9.80 -11.79
N LYS A 188 21.28 -10.53 -12.64
CA LYS A 188 21.91 -11.81 -12.26
C LYS A 188 23.17 -11.54 -11.46
N TYR A 189 23.21 -12.00 -10.22
CA TYR A 189 24.37 -11.91 -9.33
C TYR A 189 24.79 -13.29 -8.83
N SER A 190 26.07 -13.45 -8.51
CA SER A 190 26.56 -14.61 -7.77
C SER A 190 26.11 -14.52 -6.30
N LEU A 191 25.36 -15.52 -5.83
CA LEU A 191 24.94 -15.60 -4.44
C LEU A 191 26.14 -15.56 -3.48
N GLN A 192 27.20 -16.31 -3.82
CA GLN A 192 28.43 -16.36 -3.05
C GLN A 192 29.06 -14.97 -2.88
N THR A 193 29.05 -14.14 -3.92
CA THR A 193 29.63 -12.79 -3.87
C THR A 193 28.88 -11.90 -2.89
N ILE A 194 27.52 -11.91 -2.97
CA ILE A 194 26.67 -11.11 -2.07
C ILE A 194 26.84 -11.56 -0.62
N VAL A 195 26.80 -12.87 -0.37
CA VAL A 195 26.95 -13.43 0.98
C VAL A 195 28.33 -13.11 1.55
N LYS A 196 29.42 -13.35 0.79
CA LYS A 196 30.79 -13.05 1.25
C LYS A 196 31.00 -11.57 1.57
N SER A 197 30.49 -10.67 0.74
CA SER A 197 30.59 -9.22 0.96
C SER A 197 29.86 -8.80 2.25
N THR A 198 28.69 -9.39 2.51
CA THR A 198 27.89 -9.12 3.71
C THR A 198 28.56 -9.71 4.96
N VAL A 199 28.94 -10.98 4.94
CA VAL A 199 29.61 -11.68 6.05
C VAL A 199 30.89 -10.95 6.49
N ARG A 200 31.68 -10.43 5.55
CA ARG A 200 32.91 -9.67 5.87
C ARG A 200 32.67 -8.49 6.80
N LYS A 201 31.49 -7.84 6.72
CA LYS A 201 31.14 -6.72 7.61
C LYS A 201 30.95 -7.17 9.06
N PHE A 202 30.56 -8.42 9.28
CA PHE A 202 30.28 -9.00 10.61
C PHE A 202 31.46 -9.79 11.18
N ALA A 203 32.48 -10.12 10.39
CA ALA A 203 33.55 -11.03 10.78
C ALA A 203 34.17 -10.67 12.13
N ARG A 204 34.53 -9.38 12.32
CA ARG A 204 35.14 -8.88 13.55
C ARG A 204 34.23 -9.05 14.78
N LEU A 205 32.93 -8.87 14.63
CA LEU A 205 31.97 -9.00 15.71
C LEU A 205 31.72 -10.45 16.10
N PHE A 206 31.73 -11.36 15.13
CA PHE A 206 31.71 -12.80 15.39
C PHE A 206 32.98 -13.28 16.13
N GLU A 207 34.15 -12.78 15.72
CA GLU A 207 35.43 -13.05 16.39
C GLU A 207 35.43 -12.52 17.83
N GLN A 208 34.99 -11.26 18.04
CA GLN A 208 34.89 -10.63 19.36
C GLN A 208 34.00 -11.42 20.32
N LYS A 209 32.87 -11.96 19.81
CA LYS A 209 31.94 -12.81 20.58
C LYS A 209 32.38 -14.27 20.66
N GLY A 210 33.48 -14.66 20.01
CA GLY A 210 33.91 -16.05 19.93
C GLY A 210 32.94 -16.98 19.20
N ILE A 211 32.04 -16.42 18.37
CA ILE A 211 31.04 -17.20 17.61
C ILE A 211 31.71 -17.77 16.36
N GLN A 212 31.61 -19.08 16.19
CA GLN A 212 32.11 -19.76 15.00
C GLN A 212 31.22 -19.51 13.80
N LEU A 213 31.74 -18.83 12.78
CA LEU A 213 31.05 -18.60 11.53
C LEU A 213 31.54 -19.63 10.49
N GLN A 214 30.62 -20.49 10.03
CA GLN A 214 30.88 -21.51 9.03
C GLN A 214 30.13 -21.22 7.75
N MET A 215 30.79 -21.32 6.60
CA MET A 215 30.19 -21.09 5.30
C MET A 215 30.43 -22.27 4.37
N GLY A 216 29.35 -22.96 4.01
CA GLY A 216 29.38 -24.03 3.01
C GLY A 216 29.49 -23.50 1.57
N PRO A 217 29.41 -24.39 0.58
CA PRO A 217 29.37 -24.01 -0.82
C PRO A 217 28.09 -23.20 -1.12
N LEU A 218 28.24 -22.06 -1.79
CA LEU A 218 27.17 -21.12 -2.13
C LEU A 218 27.14 -20.85 -3.64
N GLU A 219 27.50 -21.86 -4.42
CA GLU A 219 27.54 -21.71 -5.89
C GLU A 219 26.16 -21.49 -6.47
N GLY A 220 26.09 -20.63 -7.49
CA GLY A 220 24.87 -20.31 -8.20
C GLY A 220 24.64 -18.83 -8.38
N THR A 221 23.69 -18.52 -9.26
CA THR A 221 23.28 -17.16 -9.58
C THR A 221 21.81 -16.95 -9.22
N VAL A 222 21.50 -15.76 -8.76
CA VAL A 222 20.15 -15.32 -8.40
C VAL A 222 19.82 -14.04 -9.16
N VAL A 223 18.55 -13.89 -9.59
CA VAL A 223 18.04 -12.61 -10.12
C VAL A 223 17.54 -11.78 -8.95
N THR A 224 18.25 -10.72 -8.63
CA THR A 224 17.98 -9.92 -7.44
C THR A 224 18.56 -8.52 -7.59
N ASP A 225 18.29 -7.65 -6.63
CA ASP A 225 19.09 -6.45 -6.38
C ASP A 225 20.13 -6.75 -5.30
N GLU A 226 21.41 -6.54 -5.63
CA GLU A 226 22.54 -6.83 -4.73
C GLU A 226 22.44 -6.10 -3.38
N LYS A 227 22.00 -4.83 -3.39
CA LYS A 227 21.92 -3.99 -2.19
C LYS A 227 20.79 -4.45 -1.28
N TRP A 228 19.62 -4.75 -1.88
CA TRP A 228 18.45 -5.19 -1.14
C TRP A 228 18.61 -6.59 -0.56
N LEU A 229 19.17 -7.52 -1.34
CA LEU A 229 19.46 -8.87 -0.81
C LEU A 229 20.58 -8.83 0.23
N GLY A 230 21.64 -8.04 0.00
CA GLY A 230 22.71 -7.83 0.98
C GLY A 230 22.20 -7.26 2.31
N PHE A 231 21.26 -6.32 2.24
CA PHE A 231 20.58 -5.80 3.43
C PHE A 231 19.77 -6.90 4.14
N ALA A 232 18.94 -7.68 3.42
CA ALA A 232 18.16 -8.77 4.00
C ALA A 232 19.07 -9.80 4.73
N ILE A 233 20.17 -10.20 4.11
CA ILE A 233 21.16 -11.08 4.72
C ILE A 233 21.77 -10.43 5.96
N SER A 234 22.10 -9.12 5.91
CA SER A 234 22.70 -8.41 7.05
C SER A 234 21.77 -8.37 8.27
N GLN A 235 20.45 -8.22 8.06
CA GLN A 235 19.46 -8.26 9.14
C GLN A 235 19.38 -9.63 9.81
N VAL A 236 19.40 -10.70 9.02
CA VAL A 236 19.40 -12.07 9.55
C VAL A 236 20.69 -12.35 10.31
N LEU A 237 21.85 -11.93 9.79
CA LEU A 237 23.14 -12.07 10.48
C LEU A 237 23.22 -11.25 11.77
N ALA A 238 22.66 -10.03 11.79
CA ALA A 238 22.57 -9.22 12.99
C ALA A 238 21.74 -9.90 14.08
N ASN A 239 20.61 -10.51 13.71
CA ASN A 239 19.81 -11.31 14.64
C ASN A 239 20.60 -12.54 15.13
N ALA A 240 21.22 -13.31 14.22
CA ALA A 240 22.05 -14.46 14.62
C ALA A 240 23.16 -14.04 15.59
N LEU A 241 23.83 -12.90 15.35
CA LEU A 241 24.86 -12.37 16.25
C LEU A 241 24.27 -11.94 17.61
N ALA A 242 23.09 -11.34 17.63
CA ALA A 242 22.45 -10.85 18.85
C ALA A 242 22.02 -12.01 19.76
N TYR A 243 21.40 -13.04 19.18
CA TYR A 243 20.76 -14.12 19.92
C TYR A 243 21.63 -15.35 20.17
N THR A 244 22.80 -15.45 19.51
CA THR A 244 23.75 -16.52 19.76
C THR A 244 24.66 -16.17 20.95
N PRO A 245 24.76 -17.02 21.98
CA PRO A 245 25.69 -16.82 23.10
C PRO A 245 27.16 -16.91 22.65
N GLU A 246 28.06 -16.44 23.50
CA GLU A 246 29.50 -16.59 23.31
C GLU A 246 29.90 -18.07 23.11
N GLY A 247 30.78 -18.32 22.18
CA GLY A 247 31.21 -19.68 21.81
C GLY A 247 30.22 -20.46 20.95
N GLY A 248 29.08 -19.84 20.60
CA GLY A 248 28.09 -20.45 19.72
C GLY A 248 28.54 -20.56 18.26
N ARG A 249 27.64 -20.95 17.40
CA ARG A 249 27.92 -21.19 15.97
C ARG A 249 26.84 -20.60 15.07
N VAL A 250 27.24 -20.03 13.93
CA VAL A 250 26.39 -19.61 12.83
C VAL A 250 26.85 -20.29 11.55
N VAL A 251 25.91 -20.91 10.81
CA VAL A 251 26.21 -21.67 9.59
C VAL A 251 25.42 -21.06 8.45
N LEU A 252 26.12 -20.76 7.34
CA LEU A 252 25.50 -20.38 6.09
C LEU A 252 25.67 -21.53 5.08
N ALA A 253 24.59 -21.95 4.44
CA ALA A 253 24.59 -23.01 3.44
C ALA A 253 23.59 -22.67 2.34
N LYS A 254 23.68 -23.36 1.21
CA LYS A 254 22.69 -23.30 0.13
C LYS A 254 21.93 -24.62 0.08
N GLU A 255 20.61 -24.53 -0.05
CA GLU A 255 19.70 -25.63 -0.37
C GLU A 255 19.19 -25.43 -1.79
N GLU A 256 19.15 -26.50 -2.58
CA GLU A 256 18.62 -26.44 -3.96
C GLU A 256 17.09 -26.19 -3.96
N PRO A 257 16.51 -25.46 -4.95
CA PRO A 257 17.22 -24.96 -6.13
C PRO A 257 17.98 -23.65 -5.90
N CYS A 258 17.55 -22.77 -5.01
CA CYS A 258 18.21 -21.50 -4.72
C CYS A 258 17.72 -20.91 -3.38
N THR A 259 17.94 -21.63 -2.30
CA THR A 259 17.58 -21.17 -0.95
C THR A 259 18.84 -20.97 -0.12
N LEU A 260 19.04 -19.74 0.40
CA LEU A 260 20.11 -19.47 1.36
C LEU A 260 19.61 -19.81 2.77
N LEU A 261 20.33 -20.72 3.42
CA LEU A 261 20.10 -21.12 4.80
C LEU A 261 21.06 -20.35 5.71
N ILE A 262 20.54 -19.76 6.78
CA ILE A 262 21.30 -19.13 7.85
C ILE A 262 20.81 -19.73 9.16
N ALA A 263 21.64 -20.57 9.78
CA ALA A 263 21.32 -21.27 11.02
C ALA A 263 22.19 -20.78 12.15
N ASP A 264 21.62 -20.45 13.29
CA ASP A 264 22.31 -20.12 14.53
C ASP A 264 22.07 -21.15 15.63
N SER A 265 22.96 -21.24 16.58
CA SER A 265 22.85 -22.06 17.79
C SER A 265 22.41 -21.23 19.00
N GLY A 266 21.56 -20.23 18.76
CA GLY A 266 21.11 -19.28 19.75
C GLY A 266 20.02 -19.80 20.68
N VAL A 267 19.42 -18.89 21.42
CA VAL A 267 18.35 -19.22 22.41
C VAL A 267 17.07 -19.76 21.78
N GLY A 268 16.90 -19.61 20.48
CA GLY A 268 15.69 -19.99 19.76
C GLY A 268 14.49 -19.11 20.08
N ILE A 269 13.38 -19.38 19.41
CA ILE A 269 12.11 -18.63 19.48
C ILE A 269 11.01 -19.56 19.97
N GLU A 270 10.18 -19.08 20.88
CA GLU A 270 9.01 -19.83 21.35
C GLU A 270 7.97 -20.02 20.22
N PRO A 271 7.29 -21.16 20.16
CA PRO A 271 6.31 -21.45 19.11
C PRO A 271 5.21 -20.38 19.00
N GLU A 272 4.81 -19.79 20.12
CA GLU A 272 3.77 -18.73 20.19
C GLU A 272 4.27 -17.38 19.67
N GLU A 273 5.58 -17.17 19.62
CA GLU A 273 6.22 -15.95 19.13
C GLU A 273 6.53 -16.02 17.61
N LEU A 274 6.73 -17.24 17.06
CA LEU A 274 7.08 -17.44 15.64
C LEU A 274 6.16 -16.73 14.66
N PRO A 275 4.82 -16.75 14.80
CA PRO A 275 3.94 -16.03 13.87
C PRO A 275 4.11 -14.51 13.93
N LYS A 276 4.59 -13.97 15.06
CA LYS A 276 4.68 -12.54 15.33
C LYS A 276 6.02 -11.92 14.95
N VAL A 277 7.06 -12.72 14.69
CA VAL A 277 8.42 -12.20 14.42
C VAL A 277 8.49 -11.31 13.19
N PHE A 278 7.52 -11.39 12.29
CA PHE A 278 7.40 -10.53 11.11
C PHE A 278 6.46 -9.34 11.31
N GLU A 279 5.82 -9.20 12.48
CA GLU A 279 4.96 -8.05 12.78
C GLU A 279 5.80 -6.80 13.01
N LYS A 280 5.30 -5.65 12.54
CA LYS A 280 5.97 -4.36 12.71
C LYS A 280 6.06 -3.98 14.18
N GLY A 281 7.29 -3.77 14.66
CA GLY A 281 7.55 -3.35 16.04
C GLY A 281 7.54 -4.49 17.05
N TYR A 282 7.46 -5.74 16.60
CA TYR A 282 7.53 -6.88 17.51
C TYR A 282 8.95 -7.11 18.01
N VAL A 283 9.08 -7.19 19.34
CA VAL A 283 10.34 -7.52 20.05
C VAL A 283 10.05 -8.70 20.95
N GLY A 284 10.84 -9.77 20.83
CA GLY A 284 10.70 -10.99 21.63
C GLY A 284 10.89 -10.74 23.14
N SER A 285 10.30 -11.60 23.96
CA SER A 285 10.23 -11.41 25.42
C SER A 285 11.53 -11.71 26.18
N LYS A 286 12.45 -12.46 25.57
CA LYS A 286 13.58 -13.12 26.30
C LYS A 286 14.85 -12.30 26.45
N ASN A 287 15.02 -11.15 25.80
CA ASN A 287 16.28 -10.42 25.90
C ASN A 287 16.11 -8.98 26.42
N PRO A 288 16.47 -8.70 27.70
CA PRO A 288 16.37 -7.34 28.27
C PRO A 288 17.22 -6.28 27.54
N ARG A 289 18.32 -6.70 26.85
CA ARG A 289 19.16 -5.81 26.05
C ARG A 289 18.49 -5.36 24.74
N GLU A 290 17.43 -6.03 24.32
CA GLU A 290 16.66 -5.71 23.09
C GLU A 290 15.55 -4.69 23.26
N LYS A 291 15.26 -4.23 24.46
CA LYS A 291 14.36 -3.07 24.66
C LYS A 291 14.84 -1.82 23.89
N ALA A 292 16.06 -1.84 23.37
CA ALA A 292 16.62 -0.82 22.48
C ALA A 292 16.41 -1.12 20.98
N SER A 293 15.90 -2.32 20.59
CA SER A 293 15.62 -2.64 19.19
C SER A 293 14.22 -2.17 18.79
N ALA A 294 14.09 -1.58 17.61
CA ALA A 294 12.80 -1.06 17.13
C ALA A 294 11.83 -2.17 16.67
N GLY A 295 12.21 -3.46 16.68
CA GLY A 295 11.41 -4.58 16.18
C GLY A 295 11.06 -4.48 14.67
N LEU A 296 11.91 -3.83 13.89
CA LEU A 296 11.66 -3.57 12.47
C LEU A 296 12.44 -4.51 11.54
N GLY A 297 13.49 -5.17 12.02
CA GLY A 297 14.45 -5.90 11.20
C GLY A 297 13.82 -6.95 10.29
N LEU A 298 13.14 -7.95 10.87
CA LEU A 298 12.50 -9.03 10.11
C LEU A 298 11.30 -8.55 9.30
N TYR A 299 10.55 -7.58 9.81
CA TYR A 299 9.46 -6.96 9.06
C TYR A 299 9.95 -6.32 7.76
N VAL A 300 11.00 -5.50 7.82
CA VAL A 300 11.59 -4.83 6.63
C VAL A 300 12.21 -5.87 5.70
N THR A 301 12.88 -6.89 6.26
CA THR A 301 13.46 -8.00 5.49
C THR A 301 12.42 -8.74 4.68
N GLN A 302 11.30 -9.13 5.30
CA GLN A 302 10.20 -9.82 4.62
C GLN A 302 9.63 -8.98 3.47
N ARG A 303 9.39 -7.69 3.73
CA ARG A 303 8.85 -6.76 2.71
C ARG A 303 9.84 -6.56 1.55
N ALA A 304 11.13 -6.39 1.85
CA ALA A 304 12.18 -6.22 0.84
C ALA A 304 12.31 -7.46 -0.06
N LEU A 305 12.29 -8.65 0.54
CA LEU A 305 12.34 -9.91 -0.20
C LEU A 305 11.10 -10.10 -1.08
N ALA A 306 9.90 -9.81 -0.55
CA ALA A 306 8.65 -9.90 -1.30
C ALA A 306 8.63 -8.98 -2.54
N LEU A 307 9.18 -7.76 -2.43
CA LEU A 307 9.32 -6.84 -3.58
C LEU A 307 10.25 -7.38 -4.68
N MET A 308 11.24 -8.19 -4.31
CA MET A 308 12.15 -8.85 -5.26
C MET A 308 11.62 -10.19 -5.78
N GLY A 309 10.41 -10.62 -5.39
CA GLY A 309 9.86 -11.95 -5.73
C GLY A 309 10.47 -13.09 -4.91
N HIS A 310 11.18 -12.78 -3.81
CA HIS A 310 11.79 -13.74 -2.89
C HIS A 310 10.90 -13.94 -1.65
N ASN A 311 11.17 -15.00 -0.89
CA ASN A 311 10.45 -15.28 0.34
C ASN A 311 11.43 -15.55 1.52
N ILE A 312 10.92 -15.42 2.74
CA ILE A 312 11.65 -15.75 3.98
C ILE A 312 10.81 -16.70 4.83
N GLU A 313 11.46 -17.72 5.35
CA GLU A 313 10.86 -18.68 6.27
C GLU A 313 11.76 -18.80 7.51
N ILE A 314 11.15 -18.99 8.68
CA ILE A 314 11.86 -19.17 9.94
C ILE A 314 11.39 -20.44 10.61
N GLN A 315 12.35 -21.27 11.01
CA GLN A 315 12.14 -22.44 11.83
C GLN A 315 13.01 -22.29 13.08
N SER A 316 12.43 -22.45 14.26
CA SER A 316 13.16 -22.29 15.51
C SER A 316 12.63 -23.24 16.57
N ARG A 317 13.53 -23.60 17.50
CA ARG A 317 13.18 -24.36 18.71
C ARG A 317 13.91 -23.74 19.89
N PRO A 318 13.22 -23.46 21.01
CA PRO A 318 13.81 -22.95 22.22
C PRO A 318 15.02 -23.78 22.67
N GLY A 319 16.14 -23.13 22.94
CA GLY A 319 17.39 -23.75 23.36
C GLY A 319 18.17 -24.50 22.26
N ARG A 320 17.67 -24.53 21.02
CA ARG A 320 18.34 -25.21 19.89
C ARG A 320 18.77 -24.27 18.78
N GLY A 321 18.34 -23.00 18.80
CA GLY A 321 18.65 -21.99 17.81
C GLY A 321 17.58 -21.79 16.75
N THR A 322 17.92 -21.01 15.74
CA THR A 322 17.00 -20.59 14.68
C THR A 322 17.61 -20.89 13.31
N LEU A 323 16.79 -21.38 12.39
CA LEU A 323 17.08 -21.54 10.98
C LEU A 323 16.21 -20.55 10.18
N VAL A 324 16.87 -19.65 9.48
CA VAL A 324 16.24 -18.74 8.53
C VAL A 324 16.53 -19.22 7.11
N LYS A 325 15.48 -19.37 6.31
CA LYS A 325 15.55 -19.73 4.89
C LYS A 325 15.15 -18.51 4.06
N LEU A 326 16.07 -18.04 3.23
CA LEU A 326 15.78 -17.05 2.19
C LEU A 326 15.58 -17.81 0.89
N VAL A 327 14.32 -17.96 0.49
CA VAL A 327 13.92 -18.64 -0.76
C VAL A 327 14.05 -17.65 -1.89
N LEU A 328 15.05 -17.84 -2.75
CA LEU A 328 15.38 -16.91 -3.83
C LEU A 328 14.86 -17.45 -5.16
N GLU A 329 14.39 -16.56 -6.05
CA GLU A 329 14.01 -16.98 -7.39
C GLU A 329 15.26 -17.31 -8.23
N ASN A 330 15.21 -18.48 -8.87
CA ASN A 330 16.29 -18.92 -9.78
C ASN A 330 16.26 -18.09 -11.08
N ALA A 331 17.45 -17.76 -11.57
CA ALA A 331 17.63 -17.05 -12.84
C ALA A 331 17.00 -17.76 -14.06
N GLY A 332 16.54 -19.02 -13.91
CA GLY A 332 15.88 -19.81 -14.94
C GLY A 332 14.35 -19.85 -14.91
N GLN A 333 13.71 -19.30 -13.86
CA GLN A 333 12.25 -19.35 -13.67
C GLN A 333 11.55 -17.99 -13.69
N ALA A 334 12.28 -16.91 -13.92
CA ALA A 334 11.69 -15.58 -14.08
C ALA A 334 10.89 -15.51 -15.39
N SER A 335 9.65 -15.94 -15.38
CA SER A 335 8.66 -15.54 -16.38
C SER A 335 8.44 -14.05 -16.26
N PRO A 336 8.49 -13.25 -17.34
CA PRO A 336 8.12 -11.86 -17.29
C PRO A 336 6.63 -11.81 -16.91
N LYS A 337 6.32 -11.29 -15.70
CA LYS A 337 4.95 -10.90 -15.38
C LYS A 337 4.58 -9.79 -16.35
N SER A 338 3.68 -10.13 -17.28
CA SER A 338 3.02 -9.21 -18.20
C SER A 338 2.44 -8.02 -17.43
N GLU A 339 2.71 -6.84 -17.95
CA GLU A 339 2.15 -5.54 -17.59
C GLU A 339 0.62 -5.51 -17.47
#